data_d039206ac885bc5a32f4555b91182b58
#
_entry.id   d039206ac885bc5a32f4555b91182b58
#
_cell.length_a   1.000
_cell.length_b   1.000
_cell.length_c   1.000
_cell.angle_alpha   90.00
_cell.angle_beta   90.00
_cell.angle_gamma   90.00
#
_symmetry.space_group_name_H-M   'P 1'
#
loop_
_entity.id
_entity.type
_entity.pdbx_description
1 polymer ?
#
loop_
_entity_poly.entity_id
_entity_poly.type
_entity_poly.pdbx_seq_one_letter_code
_entity_poly.pdbx_strand_id
1 'polypeptide(L)'
;HPAGLFWLHPHLHGSVARQVALGLAAPLIIRGGLDAVPDVSAAREHVLVLQDFELDRLGRPIDPGMGALMGGREGTLVTVSGQTQPRYAIEQDGLLRLRLLNASASRFYRLSLEGHSMHIIATDGGSLAVPQQVDELLLAPGERRDVLILGSRAGGVFRLMNLPYNRGSAGMMGGTLGSRTAFEIASVVYEGRAASPRQVPQ
;
A
#
# COMPACT_ATOMS: atom_id res chain seq x y z
N HIS A 1 15.37 -1.37 -17.50
CA HIS A 1 14.17 -1.83 -16.78
C HIS A 1 12.94 -1.17 -17.40
N PRO A 2 11.78 -1.83 -17.45
CA PRO A 2 10.52 -1.20 -17.84
C PRO A 2 10.15 -0.09 -16.86
N ALA A 3 9.28 0.84 -17.29
CA ALA A 3 8.71 1.85 -16.41
C ALA A 3 7.80 1.20 -15.35
N GLY A 4 7.81 1.73 -14.13
CA GLY A 4 6.99 1.20 -13.03
C GLY A 4 7.51 1.50 -11.65
N LEU A 5 6.87 0.92 -10.65
CA LEU A 5 7.29 0.96 -9.26
C LEU A 5 8.08 -0.30 -8.91
N PHE A 6 9.32 -0.10 -8.53
CA PHE A 6 10.23 -1.10 -7.97
C PHE A 6 10.59 -0.72 -6.55
N TRP A 7 11.41 -1.54 -5.90
CA TRP A 7 11.91 -1.21 -4.58
C TRP A 7 13.30 -1.78 -4.34
N LEU A 8 14.01 -1.12 -3.45
CA LEU A 8 15.33 -1.52 -2.96
C LEU A 8 15.16 -2.09 -1.55
N HIS A 9 15.76 -3.24 -1.31
CA HIS A 9 15.84 -3.84 0.02
C HIS A 9 17.15 -4.60 0.18
N PRO A 10 17.62 -4.84 1.42
CA PRO A 10 18.81 -5.64 1.68
C PRO A 10 18.65 -7.07 1.17
N HIS A 11 19.75 -7.67 0.73
CA HIS A 11 19.76 -9.06 0.25
C HIS A 11 20.86 -9.91 0.88
N LEU A 12 21.36 -9.51 2.06
CA LEU A 12 22.33 -10.31 2.82
C LEU A 12 21.64 -11.54 3.40
N HIS A 13 22.01 -12.72 2.91
CA HIS A 13 21.43 -14.00 3.38
C HIS A 13 21.59 -14.16 4.89
N GLY A 14 20.54 -14.61 5.56
CA GLY A 14 20.44 -14.70 7.02
C GLY A 14 20.05 -13.41 7.75
N SER A 15 20.05 -12.25 7.06
CA SER A 15 19.72 -10.95 7.67
C SER A 15 18.60 -10.20 6.98
N VAL A 16 18.13 -10.64 5.80
CA VAL A 16 17.13 -9.92 4.97
C VAL A 16 15.87 -9.62 5.75
N ALA A 17 15.24 -10.63 6.35
CA ALA A 17 13.98 -10.50 7.06
C ALA A 17 14.09 -9.50 8.23
N ARG A 18 15.19 -9.56 8.98
CA ARG A 18 15.46 -8.63 10.10
C ARG A 18 15.64 -7.20 9.58
N GLN A 19 16.44 -7.01 8.53
CA GLN A 19 16.73 -5.68 7.98
C GLN A 19 15.48 -5.03 7.39
N VAL A 20 14.67 -5.79 6.63
CA VAL A 20 13.39 -5.30 6.11
C VAL A 20 12.42 -4.97 7.26
N ALA A 21 12.31 -5.82 8.27
CA ALA A 21 11.48 -5.59 9.45
C ALA A 21 11.93 -4.38 10.31
N LEU A 22 13.19 -3.95 10.16
CA LEU A 22 13.71 -2.73 10.76
C LEU A 22 13.53 -1.50 9.87
N GLY A 23 12.84 -1.62 8.74
CA GLY A 23 12.48 -0.51 7.87
C GLY A 23 13.43 -0.26 6.70
N LEU A 24 14.44 -1.12 6.48
CA LEU A 24 15.36 -0.95 5.34
C LEU A 24 14.68 -1.34 4.03
N ALA A 25 13.89 -0.41 3.51
CA ALA A 25 13.20 -0.51 2.23
C ALA A 25 13.06 0.89 1.63
N ALA A 26 13.20 1.01 0.32
CA ALA A 26 12.99 2.27 -0.40
C ALA A 26 12.28 2.03 -1.73
N PRO A 27 11.28 2.85 -2.12
CA PRO A 27 10.67 2.76 -3.44
C PRO A 27 11.67 3.25 -4.51
N LEU A 28 11.65 2.60 -5.67
CA LEU A 28 12.38 3.01 -6.87
C LEU A 28 11.37 3.18 -8.00
N ILE A 29 11.22 4.40 -8.51
CA ILE A 29 10.32 4.71 -9.62
C ILE A 29 11.14 4.88 -10.90
N ILE A 30 10.80 4.09 -11.92
CA ILE A 30 11.31 4.28 -13.28
C ILE A 30 10.18 4.92 -14.09
N ARG A 31 10.42 6.17 -14.51
CA ARG A 31 9.42 6.96 -15.25
C ARG A 31 9.31 6.49 -16.70
N GLY A 32 8.13 6.64 -17.29
CA GLY A 32 7.81 6.28 -18.67
C GLY A 32 6.48 5.52 -18.79
N GLY A 33 6.15 5.06 -19.98
CA GLY A 33 4.92 4.30 -20.22
C GLY A 33 3.66 5.06 -19.75
N LEU A 34 3.02 4.58 -18.68
CA LEU A 34 1.81 5.19 -18.10
C LEU A 34 1.97 6.66 -17.70
N ASP A 35 3.18 7.10 -17.33
CA ASP A 35 3.43 8.49 -16.95
C ASP A 35 3.24 9.47 -18.12
N ALA A 36 3.21 8.98 -19.38
CA ALA A 36 2.96 9.78 -20.57
C ALA A 36 1.46 9.85 -20.94
N VAL A 37 0.61 9.05 -20.31
CA VAL A 37 -0.85 9.10 -20.53
C VAL A 37 -1.40 10.38 -19.90
N PRO A 38 -2.10 11.25 -20.62
CA PRO A 38 -2.47 12.60 -20.16
C PRO A 38 -3.21 12.62 -18.82
N ASP A 39 -4.21 11.77 -18.62
CA ASP A 39 -4.97 11.73 -17.35
C ASP A 39 -4.13 11.17 -16.19
N VAL A 40 -3.28 10.19 -16.45
CA VAL A 40 -2.35 9.63 -15.45
C VAL A 40 -1.28 10.64 -15.06
N SER A 41 -0.74 11.37 -16.05
CA SER A 41 0.25 12.43 -15.85
C SER A 41 -0.30 13.61 -15.06
N ALA A 42 -1.58 13.92 -15.23
CA ALA A 42 -2.28 15.00 -14.52
C ALA A 42 -2.81 14.59 -13.15
N ALA A 43 -2.80 13.30 -12.81
CA ALA A 43 -3.23 12.81 -11.51
C ALA A 43 -2.28 13.28 -10.40
N ARG A 44 -2.83 13.63 -9.24
CA ARG A 44 -2.02 13.85 -8.04
C ARG A 44 -1.39 12.53 -7.59
N GLU A 45 -0.06 12.44 -7.65
CA GLU A 45 0.65 11.19 -7.36
C GLU A 45 1.20 11.16 -5.93
N HIS A 46 1.02 10.01 -5.24
CA HIS A 46 1.68 9.70 -3.99
C HIS A 46 2.25 8.27 -4.02
N VAL A 47 3.40 8.09 -3.37
CA VAL A 47 4.01 6.77 -3.13
C VAL A 47 3.75 6.38 -1.69
N LEU A 48 3.07 5.25 -1.49
CA LEU A 48 2.70 4.72 -0.20
C LEU A 48 3.54 3.47 0.09
N VAL A 49 4.55 3.61 0.93
CA VAL A 49 5.33 2.48 1.46
C VAL A 49 4.67 2.00 2.73
N LEU A 50 4.03 0.84 2.67
CA LEU A 50 3.35 0.22 3.80
C LEU A 50 4.36 -0.62 4.58
N GLN A 51 4.53 -0.33 5.86
CA GLN A 51 5.42 -1.06 6.76
C GLN A 51 4.75 -1.26 8.12
N ASP A 52 5.16 -2.30 8.82
CA ASP A 52 4.72 -2.54 10.19
C ASP A 52 5.88 -2.86 11.12
N PHE A 53 5.80 -2.33 12.34
CA PHE A 53 6.85 -2.43 13.33
C PHE A 53 6.30 -2.95 14.66
N GLU A 54 7.09 -3.78 15.35
CA GLU A 54 6.86 -4.12 16.74
C GLU A 54 7.93 -3.44 17.59
N LEU A 55 7.51 -2.52 18.44
CA LEU A 55 8.40 -1.69 19.24
C LEU A 55 8.14 -1.89 20.74
N ASP A 56 9.20 -1.82 21.56
CA ASP A 56 9.08 -1.76 22.99
C ASP A 56 8.62 -0.36 23.47
N ARG A 57 8.44 -0.22 24.78
CA ARG A 57 8.01 1.05 25.39
C ARG A 57 9.02 2.20 25.21
N LEU A 58 10.24 1.91 24.81
CA LEU A 58 11.30 2.88 24.53
C LEU A 58 11.44 3.16 23.02
N GLY A 59 10.54 2.62 22.20
CA GLY A 59 10.57 2.77 20.73
C GLY A 59 11.63 1.91 20.04
N ARG A 60 12.20 0.92 20.71
CA ARG A 60 13.19 0.03 20.10
C ARG A 60 12.51 -1.18 19.48
N PRO A 61 12.98 -1.63 18.30
CA PRO A 61 12.45 -2.83 17.68
C PRO A 61 12.61 -4.06 18.59
N ILE A 62 11.55 -4.84 18.70
CA ILE A 62 11.55 -6.11 19.43
C ILE A 62 11.99 -7.21 18.47
N ASP A 63 13.01 -7.99 18.85
CA ASP A 63 13.38 -9.18 18.08
C ASP A 63 12.25 -10.21 18.14
N PRO A 64 11.85 -10.76 16.97
CA PRO A 64 10.77 -11.73 16.92
C PRO A 64 11.18 -13.04 17.62
N GLY A 65 10.31 -13.56 18.48
CA GLY A 65 10.47 -14.88 19.05
C GLY A 65 10.27 -15.98 17.98
N MET A 66 10.60 -17.22 18.34
CA MET A 66 10.54 -18.38 17.42
C MET A 66 9.19 -18.55 16.75
N GLY A 67 8.08 -18.29 17.44
CA GLY A 67 6.73 -18.35 16.84
C GLY A 67 6.52 -17.36 15.72
N ALA A 68 7.05 -16.15 15.86
CA ALA A 68 6.97 -15.13 14.80
C ALA A 68 7.91 -15.43 13.63
N LEU A 69 9.03 -16.10 13.87
CA LEU A 69 9.90 -16.59 12.78
C LEU A 69 9.22 -17.68 11.94
N MET A 70 8.44 -18.56 12.56
CA MET A 70 7.72 -19.62 11.87
C MET A 70 6.43 -19.17 11.20
N GLY A 71 5.65 -18.32 11.87
CA GLY A 71 4.34 -17.84 11.36
C GLY A 71 4.40 -16.55 10.56
N GLY A 72 5.54 -15.90 10.53
CA GLY A 72 5.69 -14.53 10.04
C GLY A 72 5.27 -13.49 11.08
N ARG A 73 6.02 -12.39 11.14
CA ARG A 73 5.81 -11.32 12.10
C ARG A 73 4.87 -10.26 11.52
N GLU A 74 3.88 -9.87 12.30
CA GLU A 74 3.09 -8.66 12.06
C GLU A 74 3.21 -7.73 13.26
N GLY A 75 3.73 -6.52 13.04
CA GLY A 75 3.91 -5.52 14.08
C GLY A 75 2.62 -4.77 14.41
N THR A 76 2.54 -4.17 15.58
CA THR A 76 1.36 -3.42 16.03
C THR A 76 1.33 -1.99 15.51
N LEU A 77 2.48 -1.39 15.24
CA LEU A 77 2.60 -0.07 14.63
C LEU A 77 2.63 -0.19 13.11
N VAL A 78 1.56 0.22 12.44
CA VAL A 78 1.52 0.30 10.97
C VAL A 78 1.80 1.72 10.52
N THR A 79 2.68 1.88 9.54
CA THR A 79 3.03 3.17 8.95
C THR A 79 2.82 3.16 7.44
N VAL A 80 2.52 4.33 6.91
CA VAL A 80 2.48 4.62 5.47
C VAL A 80 3.52 5.70 5.20
N SER A 81 4.58 5.34 4.49
CA SER A 81 5.74 6.24 4.24
C SER A 81 6.27 6.90 5.52
N GLY A 82 6.38 6.11 6.60
CA GLY A 82 6.90 6.55 7.91
C GLY A 82 5.92 7.33 8.78
N GLN A 83 4.68 7.54 8.35
CA GLN A 83 3.65 8.26 9.09
C GLN A 83 2.52 7.32 9.52
N THR A 84 1.88 7.61 10.64
CA THR A 84 0.65 6.95 11.07
C THR A 84 -0.57 7.71 10.55
N GLN A 85 -1.44 7.02 9.83
CA GLN A 85 -2.70 7.56 9.30
C GLN A 85 -2.55 8.90 8.55
N PRO A 86 -1.63 9.02 7.55
CA PRO A 86 -1.49 10.24 6.77
C PRO A 86 -2.75 10.55 5.97
N ARG A 87 -2.88 11.81 5.54
CA ARG A 87 -3.97 12.30 4.71
C ARG A 87 -3.48 12.63 3.31
N TYR A 88 -4.23 12.20 2.31
CA TYR A 88 -3.94 12.44 0.91
C TYR A 88 -5.07 13.25 0.28
N ALA A 89 -4.74 14.35 -0.36
CA ALA A 89 -5.75 15.20 -0.99
C ALA A 89 -6.14 14.65 -2.37
N ILE A 90 -7.45 14.73 -2.68
CA ILE A 90 -8.01 14.50 -4.01
C ILE A 90 -8.92 15.67 -4.38
N GLU A 91 -8.94 16.07 -5.65
CA GLU A 91 -9.88 17.06 -6.15
C GLU A 91 -11.17 16.38 -6.62
N GLN A 92 -12.32 17.02 -6.41
CA GLN A 92 -13.55 16.62 -7.11
C GLN A 92 -13.31 16.65 -8.62
N ASP A 93 -13.81 15.66 -9.34
CA ASP A 93 -13.59 15.47 -10.78
C ASP A 93 -12.11 15.27 -11.19
N GLY A 94 -11.19 15.14 -10.22
CA GLY A 94 -9.78 14.85 -10.44
C GLY A 94 -9.45 13.36 -10.35
N LEU A 95 -8.16 13.05 -10.48
CA LEU A 95 -7.60 11.72 -10.24
C LEU A 95 -6.53 11.77 -9.15
N LEU A 96 -6.56 10.80 -8.26
CA LEU A 96 -5.50 10.51 -7.31
C LEU A 96 -4.81 9.21 -7.73
N ARG A 97 -3.50 9.26 -7.90
CA ARG A 97 -2.66 8.10 -8.20
C ARG A 97 -1.91 7.66 -6.95
N LEU A 98 -2.14 6.45 -6.51
CA LEU A 98 -1.42 5.85 -5.39
C LEU A 98 -0.52 4.73 -5.91
N ARG A 99 0.80 4.91 -5.73
CA ARG A 99 1.79 3.86 -5.98
C ARG A 99 2.06 3.13 -4.67
N LEU A 100 1.50 1.95 -4.54
CA LEU A 100 1.51 1.15 -3.31
C LEU A 100 2.68 0.17 -3.33
N LEU A 101 3.46 0.14 -2.27
CA LEU A 101 4.49 -0.86 -1.99
C LEU A 101 4.20 -1.47 -0.62
N ASN A 102 4.02 -2.78 -0.55
CA ASN A 102 4.04 -3.49 0.73
C ASN A 102 5.48 -3.87 1.08
N ALA A 103 6.12 -3.09 1.92
CA ALA A 103 7.47 -3.32 2.42
C ALA A 103 7.48 -3.97 3.83
N SER A 104 6.35 -4.54 4.28
CA SER A 104 6.29 -5.35 5.51
C SER A 104 6.94 -6.71 5.30
N ALA A 105 7.54 -7.26 6.35
CA ALA A 105 8.21 -8.56 6.27
C ALA A 105 7.23 -9.72 6.08
N SER A 106 6.00 -9.61 6.60
CA SER A 106 5.03 -10.74 6.62
C SER A 106 3.57 -10.31 6.51
N ARG A 107 3.25 -9.03 6.75
CA ARG A 107 1.87 -8.56 6.75
C ARG A 107 1.32 -8.48 5.33
N PHE A 108 0.13 -9.02 5.14
CA PHE A 108 -0.71 -8.78 3.98
C PHE A 108 -1.62 -7.59 4.26
N TYR A 109 -1.81 -6.72 3.27
CA TYR A 109 -2.79 -5.65 3.33
C TYR A 109 -3.95 -5.95 2.39
N ARG A 110 -5.16 -6.02 2.93
CA ARG A 110 -6.40 -6.07 2.16
C ARG A 110 -7.04 -4.69 2.23
N LEU A 111 -6.74 -3.87 1.24
CA LEU A 111 -7.09 -2.45 1.23
C LEU A 111 -8.48 -2.22 0.65
N SER A 112 -9.23 -1.30 1.24
CA SER A 112 -10.50 -0.78 0.71
C SER A 112 -10.58 0.71 1.03
N LEU A 113 -11.00 1.51 0.06
CA LEU A 113 -11.23 2.95 0.25
C LEU A 113 -12.73 3.21 0.37
N GLU A 114 -13.16 3.77 1.49
CA GLU A 114 -14.57 4.04 1.75
C GLU A 114 -15.20 4.85 0.61
N GLY A 115 -16.30 4.34 0.07
CA GLY A 115 -17.11 5.01 -0.94
C GLY A 115 -16.45 5.19 -2.32
N HIS A 116 -15.31 4.54 -2.57
CA HIS A 116 -14.60 4.61 -3.85
C HIS A 116 -14.15 3.24 -4.30
N SER A 117 -14.22 3.01 -5.60
CA SER A 117 -13.49 1.91 -6.25
C SER A 117 -12.06 2.37 -6.60
N MET A 118 -11.15 1.42 -6.64
CA MET A 118 -9.76 1.59 -7.06
C MET A 118 -9.58 1.00 -8.47
N HIS A 119 -8.79 1.64 -9.32
CA HIS A 119 -8.48 1.15 -10.66
C HIS A 119 -7.01 0.80 -10.75
N ILE A 120 -6.70 -0.49 -10.76
CA ILE A 120 -5.32 -0.97 -10.90
C ILE A 120 -4.87 -0.72 -12.33
N ILE A 121 -3.80 0.05 -12.51
CA ILE A 121 -3.22 0.37 -13.83
C ILE A 121 -1.87 -0.30 -14.05
N ALA A 122 -1.18 -0.72 -12.97
CA ALA A 122 0.05 -1.50 -13.04
C ALA A 122 0.23 -2.38 -11.81
N THR A 123 1.03 -3.43 -11.98
CA THR A 123 1.48 -4.35 -10.94
C THR A 123 3.02 -4.36 -10.86
N ASP A 124 3.60 -5.32 -10.22
CA ASP A 124 5.02 -5.54 -9.91
C ASP A 124 6.08 -5.18 -10.99
N GLY A 125 5.93 -4.08 -11.65
CA GLY A 125 6.88 -3.58 -12.66
C GLY A 125 6.33 -3.58 -14.08
N GLY A 126 5.02 -3.77 -14.25
CA GLY A 126 4.38 -3.73 -15.57
C GLY A 126 3.01 -3.06 -15.54
N SER A 127 2.71 -2.27 -16.59
CA SER A 127 1.38 -1.73 -16.82
C SER A 127 0.41 -2.82 -17.27
N LEU A 128 -0.86 -2.68 -16.88
CA LEU A 128 -1.95 -3.48 -17.43
C LEU A 128 -2.37 -2.92 -18.78
N ALA A 129 -2.82 -3.79 -19.67
CA ALA A 129 -3.36 -3.38 -20.96
C ALA A 129 -4.68 -2.59 -20.80
N VAL A 130 -5.46 -2.92 -19.78
CA VAL A 130 -6.72 -2.26 -19.42
C VAL A 130 -6.76 -2.12 -17.90
N PRO A 131 -7.15 -0.96 -17.35
CA PRO A 131 -7.34 -0.78 -15.92
C PRO A 131 -8.35 -1.77 -15.34
N GLN A 132 -8.04 -2.34 -14.20
CA GLN A 132 -8.91 -3.27 -13.49
C GLN A 132 -9.57 -2.57 -12.31
N GLN A 133 -10.90 -2.39 -12.37
CA GLN A 133 -11.67 -1.84 -11.25
C GLN A 133 -11.83 -2.89 -10.16
N VAL A 134 -11.56 -2.50 -8.92
CA VAL A 134 -11.72 -3.31 -7.71
C VAL A 134 -12.22 -2.46 -6.55
N ASP A 135 -12.99 -3.04 -5.66
CA ASP A 135 -13.40 -2.40 -4.39
C ASP A 135 -12.46 -2.76 -3.23
N GLU A 136 -11.74 -3.86 -3.40
CA GLU A 136 -10.74 -4.34 -2.46
C GLU A 136 -9.47 -4.77 -3.20
N LEU A 137 -8.33 -4.49 -2.59
CA LEU A 137 -7.02 -4.79 -3.14
C LEU A 137 -6.20 -5.58 -2.13
N LEU A 138 -5.85 -6.83 -2.46
CA LEU A 138 -4.90 -7.60 -1.66
C LEU A 138 -3.48 -7.30 -2.12
N LEU A 139 -2.58 -7.05 -1.16
CA LEU A 139 -1.18 -6.70 -1.39
C LEU A 139 -0.31 -7.57 -0.47
N ALA A 140 0.32 -8.59 -1.03
CA ALA A 140 1.26 -9.47 -0.32
C ALA A 140 2.60 -8.76 -0.05
N PRO A 141 3.43 -9.24 0.89
CA PRO A 141 4.77 -8.71 1.11
C PRO A 141 5.60 -8.64 -0.18
N GLY A 142 6.21 -7.50 -0.44
CA GLY A 142 7.00 -7.23 -1.65
C GLY A 142 6.18 -6.85 -2.88
N GLU A 143 4.88 -7.01 -2.87
CA GLU A 143 4.03 -6.61 -4.00
C GLU A 143 3.89 -5.10 -4.13
N ARG A 144 3.77 -4.66 -5.37
CA ARG A 144 3.48 -3.26 -5.75
C ARG A 144 2.22 -3.21 -6.59
N ARG A 145 1.45 -2.16 -6.40
CA ARG A 145 0.30 -1.80 -7.25
C ARG A 145 0.33 -0.32 -7.52
N ASP A 146 -0.04 0.04 -8.73
CA ASP A 146 -0.26 1.42 -9.15
C ASP A 146 -1.75 1.57 -9.40
N VAL A 147 -2.42 2.43 -8.66
CA VAL A 147 -3.88 2.56 -8.70
C VAL A 147 -4.30 4.00 -8.93
N LEU A 148 -5.40 4.18 -9.66
CA LEU A 148 -6.10 5.44 -9.82
C LEU A 148 -7.40 5.42 -9.01
N ILE A 149 -7.70 6.55 -8.39
CA ILE A 149 -8.96 6.82 -7.70
C ILE A 149 -9.59 8.04 -8.36
N LEU A 150 -10.84 7.90 -8.82
CA LEU A 150 -11.59 9.01 -9.39
C LEU A 150 -12.23 9.83 -8.28
N GLY A 151 -12.06 11.14 -8.33
CA GLY A 151 -12.64 12.11 -7.43
C GLY A 151 -14.15 12.30 -7.64
N SER A 152 -14.93 11.26 -7.39
CA SER A 152 -16.37 11.18 -7.70
C SER A 152 -17.27 11.82 -6.63
N ARG A 153 -16.72 12.43 -5.58
CA ARG A 153 -17.48 13.02 -4.47
C ARG A 153 -17.34 14.54 -4.46
N ALA A 154 -18.35 15.22 -3.92
CA ALA A 154 -18.34 16.68 -3.78
C ALA A 154 -17.53 17.18 -2.58
N GLY A 155 -17.10 16.30 -1.68
CA GLY A 155 -16.34 16.65 -0.49
C GLY A 155 -16.30 15.46 0.50
N GLY A 156 -15.59 15.66 1.60
CA GLY A 156 -15.53 14.69 2.71
C GLY A 156 -14.14 14.11 2.96
N VAL A 157 -14.08 13.25 3.97
CA VAL A 157 -12.90 12.47 4.36
C VAL A 157 -13.30 11.00 4.28
N PHE A 158 -12.51 10.20 3.56
CA PHE A 158 -12.76 8.78 3.32
C PHE A 158 -11.58 7.97 3.79
N ARG A 159 -11.82 6.97 4.62
CA ARG A 159 -10.76 6.15 5.22
C ARG A 159 -10.26 5.10 4.23
N LEU A 160 -8.93 4.99 4.13
CA LEU A 160 -8.28 3.84 3.50
C LEU A 160 -8.07 2.80 4.60
N MET A 161 -8.85 1.73 4.53
CA MET A 161 -8.91 0.68 5.53
C MET A 161 -8.02 -0.50 5.14
N ASN A 162 -7.36 -1.11 6.12
CA ASN A 162 -6.90 -2.47 6.01
C ASN A 162 -7.98 -3.39 6.59
N LEU A 163 -8.54 -4.26 5.76
CA LEU A 163 -9.57 -5.22 6.15
C LEU A 163 -8.95 -6.49 6.74
N PRO A 164 -9.72 -7.28 7.50
CA PRO A 164 -9.26 -8.57 8.01
C PRO A 164 -8.79 -9.48 6.88
N TYR A 165 -7.66 -10.13 7.09
CA TYR A 165 -7.14 -11.14 6.17
C TYR A 165 -6.56 -12.32 6.94
N ASN A 166 -7.06 -13.51 6.64
CA ASN A 166 -6.61 -14.75 7.24
C ASN A 166 -5.56 -15.41 6.35
N ARG A 167 -4.33 -15.52 6.84
CA ARG A 167 -3.21 -16.18 6.16
C ARG A 167 -3.15 -17.71 6.42
N GLY A 168 -4.16 -18.27 7.07
CA GLY A 168 -4.17 -19.66 7.51
C GLY A 168 -3.74 -19.82 8.97
N SER A 169 -3.25 -21.01 9.31
CA SER A 169 -2.78 -21.34 10.66
C SER A 169 -1.30 -21.75 10.66
N ALA A 170 -0.60 -21.42 11.73
CA ALA A 170 0.80 -21.83 11.92
C ALA A 170 0.87 -23.26 12.49
N GLY A 171 0.52 -24.28 11.70
CA GLY A 171 0.59 -25.69 12.08
C GLY A 171 -0.39 -26.12 13.19
N MET A 172 -0.17 -27.33 13.76
CA MET A 172 -1.08 -27.99 14.71
C MET A 172 -1.26 -27.26 16.06
N MET A 173 -0.38 -26.35 16.44
CA MET A 173 -0.43 -25.60 17.71
C MET A 173 -0.52 -24.08 17.51
N GLY A 174 -0.67 -23.59 16.27
CA GLY A 174 -0.69 -22.18 15.93
C GLY A 174 -2.10 -21.61 15.81
N GLY A 175 -2.32 -20.41 16.34
CA GLY A 175 -3.54 -19.63 16.09
C GLY A 175 -3.62 -19.16 14.64
N THR A 176 -4.75 -18.56 14.28
CA THR A 176 -4.96 -17.90 12.98
C THR A 176 -3.93 -16.80 12.77
N LEU A 177 -3.24 -16.85 11.64
CA LEU A 177 -2.30 -15.82 11.20
C LEU A 177 -3.03 -14.70 10.44
N GLY A 178 -2.52 -13.47 10.55
CA GLY A 178 -3.03 -12.32 9.85
C GLY A 178 -3.90 -11.39 10.69
N SER A 179 -4.32 -10.29 10.10
CA SER A 179 -5.15 -9.27 10.76
C SER A 179 -6.57 -9.77 10.99
N ARG A 180 -7.04 -9.69 12.23
CA ARG A 180 -8.40 -10.11 12.62
C ARG A 180 -9.42 -8.98 12.60
N THR A 181 -8.96 -7.73 12.69
CA THR A 181 -9.81 -6.54 12.76
C THR A 181 -9.44 -5.58 11.65
N ALA A 182 -10.45 -4.86 11.14
CA ALA A 182 -10.20 -3.75 10.25
C ALA A 182 -9.61 -2.56 11.02
N PHE A 183 -8.70 -1.82 10.39
CA PHE A 183 -8.17 -0.57 10.93
C PHE A 183 -7.82 0.41 9.82
N GLU A 184 -7.89 1.70 10.13
CA GLU A 184 -7.50 2.76 9.21
C GLU A 184 -5.98 2.83 9.07
N ILE A 185 -5.49 2.93 7.83
CA ILE A 185 -4.05 3.14 7.55
C ILE A 185 -3.77 4.55 7.02
N ALA A 186 -4.73 5.17 6.36
CA ALA A 186 -4.65 6.52 5.81
C ALA A 186 -6.05 7.05 5.54
N SER A 187 -6.17 8.30 5.13
CA SER A 187 -7.42 8.87 4.63
C SER A 187 -7.23 9.68 3.37
N VAL A 188 -8.28 9.78 2.57
CA VAL A 188 -8.38 10.64 1.39
C VAL A 188 -9.32 11.79 1.71
N VAL A 189 -8.85 13.02 1.46
CA VAL A 189 -9.57 14.26 1.79
C VAL A 189 -9.86 15.02 0.50
N TYR A 190 -11.10 15.40 0.31
CA TYR A 190 -11.47 16.21 -0.86
C TYR A 190 -11.11 17.68 -0.64
N GLU A 191 -10.24 18.21 -1.49
CA GLU A 191 -9.75 19.58 -1.47
C GLU A 191 -9.83 20.20 -2.86
N GLY A 192 -10.80 21.07 -3.07
CA GLY A 192 -10.99 21.75 -4.33
C GLY A 192 -11.67 20.91 -5.41
N ARG A 193 -11.60 21.41 -6.65
CA ARG A 193 -12.16 20.78 -7.84
C ARG A 193 -11.18 20.90 -9.00
N ALA A 194 -11.04 19.85 -9.77
CA ALA A 194 -10.19 19.85 -10.96
C ALA A 194 -10.70 20.88 -12.01
N ALA A 195 -9.76 21.55 -12.66
CA ALA A 195 -10.09 22.54 -13.70
C ALA A 195 -10.87 21.93 -14.89
N SER A 196 -10.66 20.64 -15.13
CA SER A 196 -11.44 19.84 -16.11
C SER A 196 -11.64 18.44 -15.55
N PRO A 197 -12.82 17.81 -15.79
CA PRO A 197 -13.07 16.44 -15.37
C PRO A 197 -12.03 15.48 -15.95
N ARG A 198 -11.56 14.56 -15.12
CA ARG A 198 -10.62 13.50 -15.48
C ARG A 198 -11.33 12.16 -15.58
N GLN A 199 -10.74 11.26 -16.31
CA GLN A 199 -11.25 9.90 -16.49
C GLN A 199 -10.15 8.88 -16.26
N VAL A 200 -10.55 7.70 -15.79
CA VAL A 200 -9.64 6.55 -15.79
C VAL A 200 -9.40 6.17 -17.26
N PRO A 201 -8.14 6.06 -17.72
CA PRO A 201 -7.85 5.63 -19.08
C PRO A 201 -8.50 4.28 -19.40
N GLN A 202 -8.84 4.07 -20.68
CA GLN A 202 -9.41 2.80 -21.14
C GLN A 202 -8.36 1.92 -21.81
#